data_d1d7087c06d6d55d0867313452755152
#
_entry.id   d1d7087c06d6d55d0867313452755152
#
_cell.length_a   1.000
_cell.length_b   1.000
_cell.length_c   1.000
_cell.angle_alpha   90.00
_cell.angle_beta   90.00
_cell.angle_gamma   90.00
#
_symmetry.space_group_name_H-M   'P 1'
#
loop_
_entity.id
_entity.type
_entity.pdbx_description
1 polymer ?
#
loop_
_entity_poly.entity_id
_entity_poly.type
_entity_poly.pdbx_seq_one_letter_code
_entity_poly.pdbx_strand_id
1 'polypeptide(L)'
;LACSTAQPPSSVKEKARGYVNILAGPDMHGRGYVSEGDKLAADWIGQQFDRIGLGKLKDQRFEPFTFPVNTFPDSVRVSIDGKALVPGVDFLVDPASGLSVGEFNIVHLLPEDLFSPERKALTMGVVVGNAAYLDFPPTTDRDTLGLFYAFEEEVARYAPIIRKAQGKLTWSVADEHKRNAIVEVKPEFLTDSSRTIELRVRNTFIPRHPARNVLGVVEAKGGSKDWVIVSAHYDHLGHMGPDVIFPGANDNASGMSMLLCLAEEIQKHPLKKNVLFIAFAGEEAGLRGSRWCVTDRPIDLSRVSMMVNLDLNGTGEEGITVVNSTAQQKFFDKLTEINAKEKLLVNVKPRGPACNSDHCPFVEKGVPAVFIYTMGGISAYHDVFDRPETLPLTEFDDLYR
;
A
#
# COMPACT_ATOMS: atom_id res chain seq x y z
N LEU A 1 -15.92 -50.03 -9.37
CA LEU A 1 -16.62 -48.94 -8.69
C LEU A 1 -15.60 -48.08 -7.95
N ALA A 2 -15.07 -47.04 -8.63
CA ALA A 2 -14.23 -46.05 -8.00
C ALA A 2 -15.15 -45.07 -7.27
N CYS A 3 -15.09 -45.09 -5.93
CA CYS A 3 -15.72 -44.09 -5.09
C CYS A 3 -14.98 -42.77 -5.27
N SER A 4 -15.56 -41.85 -6.04
CA SER A 4 -15.13 -40.46 -6.08
C SER A 4 -15.44 -39.84 -4.72
N THR A 5 -14.46 -39.77 -3.84
CA THR A 5 -14.55 -38.97 -2.62
C THR A 5 -14.54 -37.51 -3.06
N ALA A 6 -15.71 -36.89 -3.15
CA ALA A 6 -15.82 -35.47 -3.27
C ALA A 6 -15.03 -34.84 -2.10
N GLN A 7 -13.99 -34.06 -2.43
CA GLN A 7 -13.31 -33.28 -1.39
C GLN A 7 -14.35 -32.39 -0.70
N PRO A 8 -14.31 -32.29 0.64
CA PRO A 8 -15.17 -31.32 1.33
C PRO A 8 -14.93 -29.94 0.75
N PRO A 9 -15.96 -29.08 0.66
CA PRO A 9 -15.78 -27.72 0.16
C PRO A 9 -14.69 -27.05 0.99
N SER A 10 -13.67 -26.48 0.31
CA SER A 10 -12.60 -25.73 0.96
C SER A 10 -13.21 -24.62 1.82
N SER A 11 -12.70 -24.41 3.03
CA SER A 11 -13.12 -23.28 3.87
C SER A 11 -12.86 -21.95 3.15
N VAL A 12 -13.56 -20.89 3.54
CA VAL A 12 -13.34 -19.57 2.95
C VAL A 12 -11.88 -19.14 3.17
N LYS A 13 -11.34 -19.42 4.36
CA LYS A 13 -9.92 -19.19 4.71
C LYS A 13 -8.95 -19.93 3.79
N GLU A 14 -9.20 -21.21 3.45
CA GLU A 14 -8.34 -21.97 2.52
C GLU A 14 -8.37 -21.36 1.11
N LYS A 15 -9.52 -20.93 0.65
CA LYS A 15 -9.65 -20.22 -0.62
C LYS A 15 -8.89 -18.90 -0.61
N ALA A 16 -9.06 -18.11 0.45
CA ALA A 16 -8.33 -16.86 0.65
C ALA A 16 -6.82 -17.08 0.66
N ARG A 17 -6.34 -18.14 1.31
CA ARG A 17 -4.93 -18.54 1.30
C ARG A 17 -4.44 -18.77 -0.14
N GLY A 18 -5.24 -19.43 -0.97
CA GLY A 18 -4.93 -19.61 -2.40
C GLY A 18 -4.78 -18.28 -3.14
N TYR A 19 -5.69 -17.32 -2.90
CA TYR A 19 -5.64 -16.00 -3.51
C TYR A 19 -4.44 -15.18 -3.03
N VAL A 20 -4.17 -15.17 -1.71
CA VAL A 20 -2.99 -14.50 -1.12
C VAL A 20 -1.70 -15.06 -1.72
N ASN A 21 -1.57 -16.39 -1.81
CA ASN A 21 -0.37 -17.03 -2.37
C ASN A 21 -0.13 -16.64 -3.85
N ILE A 22 -1.18 -16.40 -4.61
CA ILE A 22 -1.06 -15.94 -6.00
C ILE A 22 -0.71 -14.44 -6.02
N LEU A 23 -1.51 -13.59 -5.37
CA LEU A 23 -1.35 -12.14 -5.44
C LEU A 23 -0.03 -11.65 -4.81
N ALA A 24 0.39 -12.23 -3.69
CA ALA A 24 1.66 -11.90 -3.05
C ALA A 24 2.79 -12.85 -3.47
N GLY A 25 2.56 -13.71 -4.46
CA GLY A 25 3.57 -14.58 -5.05
C GLY A 25 4.57 -13.82 -5.92
N PRO A 26 5.75 -14.44 -6.20
CA PRO A 26 6.82 -13.78 -6.95
C PRO A 26 6.42 -13.38 -8.37
N ASP A 27 5.53 -14.13 -9.02
CA ASP A 27 5.09 -13.87 -10.40
C ASP A 27 4.24 -12.58 -10.54
N MET A 28 3.75 -12.03 -9.43
CA MET A 28 3.03 -10.76 -9.40
C MET A 28 3.95 -9.56 -9.15
N HIS A 29 5.26 -9.78 -9.04
CA HIS A 29 6.26 -8.70 -8.90
C HIS A 29 5.92 -7.66 -7.83
N GLY A 30 5.37 -8.10 -6.68
CA GLY A 30 4.89 -7.22 -5.62
C GLY A 30 3.76 -6.28 -6.06
N ARG A 31 3.05 -6.59 -7.13
CA ARG A 31 1.92 -5.82 -7.71
C ARG A 31 2.21 -4.33 -7.91
N GLY A 32 3.49 -4.00 -8.08
CA GLY A 32 3.96 -2.63 -8.28
C GLY A 32 4.20 -2.29 -9.75
N TYR A 33 4.85 -1.17 -9.98
CA TYR A 33 4.93 -0.49 -11.27
C TYR A 33 6.19 -0.88 -12.08
N VAL A 34 6.97 -1.81 -11.58
CA VAL A 34 8.09 -2.44 -12.29
C VAL A 34 7.66 -3.83 -12.77
N SER A 35 8.14 -4.26 -13.93
CA SER A 35 7.81 -5.58 -14.52
C SER A 35 6.31 -5.84 -14.70
N GLU A 36 5.52 -4.77 -14.90
CA GLU A 36 4.06 -4.84 -15.11
C GLU A 36 3.29 -5.53 -13.95
N GLY A 37 3.81 -5.51 -12.72
CA GLY A 37 3.22 -6.23 -11.59
C GLY A 37 1.76 -5.85 -11.30
N ASP A 38 1.45 -4.56 -11.32
CA ASP A 38 0.09 -4.05 -11.17
C ASP A 38 -0.83 -4.51 -12.34
N LYS A 39 -0.32 -4.52 -13.56
CA LYS A 39 -1.08 -4.98 -14.73
C LYS A 39 -1.36 -6.48 -14.67
N LEU A 40 -0.38 -7.30 -14.25
CA LEU A 40 -0.55 -8.75 -14.07
C LEU A 40 -1.62 -9.05 -13.02
N ALA A 41 -1.59 -8.33 -11.89
CA ALA A 41 -2.61 -8.45 -10.86
C ALA A 41 -4.01 -8.05 -11.37
N ALA A 42 -4.13 -6.92 -12.08
CA ALA A 42 -5.40 -6.47 -12.67
C ALA A 42 -5.97 -7.50 -13.66
N ASP A 43 -5.13 -8.06 -14.53
CA ASP A 43 -5.54 -9.07 -15.50
C ASP A 43 -6.05 -10.33 -14.78
N TRP A 44 -5.33 -10.79 -13.77
CA TRP A 44 -5.74 -11.95 -12.98
C TRP A 44 -7.06 -11.70 -12.23
N ILE A 45 -7.24 -10.52 -11.60
CA ILE A 45 -8.48 -10.14 -10.90
C ILE A 45 -9.66 -10.08 -11.88
N GLY A 46 -9.44 -9.49 -13.05
CA GLY A 46 -10.45 -9.47 -14.11
C GLY A 46 -10.90 -10.87 -14.51
N GLN A 47 -9.97 -11.81 -14.65
CA GLN A 47 -10.28 -13.23 -14.91
C GLN A 47 -11.04 -13.88 -13.74
N GLN A 48 -10.72 -13.54 -12.47
CA GLN A 48 -11.49 -14.05 -11.33
C GLN A 48 -12.92 -13.51 -11.35
N PHE A 49 -13.12 -12.22 -11.64
CA PHE A 49 -14.45 -11.64 -11.77
C PHE A 49 -15.27 -12.32 -12.89
N ASP A 50 -14.64 -12.61 -14.04
CA ASP A 50 -15.28 -13.35 -15.12
C ASP A 50 -15.61 -14.80 -14.70
N ARG A 51 -14.71 -15.49 -13.98
CA ARG A 51 -14.95 -16.85 -13.45
C ARG A 51 -16.09 -16.89 -12.43
N ILE A 52 -16.19 -15.89 -11.56
CA ILE A 52 -17.29 -15.75 -10.59
C ILE A 52 -18.61 -15.46 -11.32
N GLY A 53 -18.57 -14.93 -12.53
CA GLY A 53 -19.74 -14.55 -13.31
C GLY A 53 -20.24 -13.14 -13.01
N LEU A 54 -19.38 -12.24 -12.53
CA LEU A 54 -19.76 -10.85 -12.30
C LEU A 54 -20.02 -10.13 -13.61
N GLY A 55 -21.10 -9.35 -13.66
CA GLY A 55 -21.40 -8.44 -14.76
C GLY A 55 -20.30 -7.39 -14.94
N LYS A 56 -20.29 -6.76 -16.12
CA LYS A 56 -19.46 -5.61 -16.44
C LYS A 56 -20.24 -4.33 -16.22
N LEU A 57 -19.60 -3.28 -15.72
CA LEU A 57 -20.25 -1.99 -15.58
C LEU A 57 -20.22 -1.25 -16.91
N LYS A 58 -21.39 -0.97 -17.52
CA LYS A 58 -21.50 -0.36 -18.85
C LYS A 58 -20.61 -1.06 -19.90
N ASP A 59 -20.61 -2.38 -19.91
CA ASP A 59 -19.78 -3.26 -20.75
C ASP A 59 -18.26 -3.16 -20.51
N GLN A 60 -17.81 -2.46 -19.46
CA GLN A 60 -16.41 -2.31 -19.11
C GLN A 60 -16.05 -3.15 -17.89
N ARG A 61 -14.98 -3.95 -18.00
CA ARG A 61 -14.31 -4.64 -16.88
C ARG A 61 -13.24 -3.77 -16.24
N PHE A 62 -12.58 -2.93 -17.04
CA PHE A 62 -11.47 -2.09 -16.62
C PHE A 62 -11.80 -0.62 -16.83
N GLU A 63 -11.44 0.20 -15.84
CA GLU A 63 -11.52 1.65 -15.87
C GLU A 63 -10.09 2.22 -15.94
N PRO A 64 -9.58 2.57 -17.14
CA PRO A 64 -8.18 2.98 -17.33
C PRO A 64 -7.93 4.43 -16.91
N PHE A 65 -6.74 4.68 -16.37
CA PHE A 65 -6.24 6.02 -16.06
C PHE A 65 -4.71 6.03 -16.06
N THR A 66 -4.09 7.17 -15.81
CA THR A 66 -2.63 7.30 -15.71
C THR A 66 -2.23 8.19 -14.55
N PHE A 67 -1.04 7.93 -13.98
CA PHE A 67 -0.44 8.77 -12.94
C PHE A 67 1.09 8.74 -13.02
N PRO A 68 1.80 9.74 -12.47
CA PRO A 68 3.24 9.71 -12.40
C PRO A 68 3.73 8.77 -11.29
N VAL A 69 4.87 8.09 -11.51
CA VAL A 69 5.50 7.26 -10.50
C VAL A 69 7.00 7.18 -10.72
N ASN A 70 7.76 7.22 -9.63
CA ASN A 70 9.19 6.96 -9.62
C ASN A 70 9.44 5.48 -9.32
N THR A 71 10.34 4.83 -10.06
CA THR A 71 10.59 3.38 -9.96
C THR A 71 12.09 3.09 -9.96
N PHE A 72 12.46 1.89 -9.51
CA PHE A 72 13.85 1.43 -9.45
C PHE A 72 13.97 0.07 -10.15
N PRO A 73 13.99 0.01 -11.49
CA PRO A 73 14.07 -1.25 -12.23
C PRO A 73 15.48 -1.86 -12.23
N ASP A 74 16.52 -1.03 -12.04
CA ASP A 74 17.92 -1.45 -12.04
C ASP A 74 18.40 -1.84 -10.64
N SER A 75 19.57 -2.53 -10.56
CA SER A 75 20.16 -2.93 -9.27
C SER A 75 20.36 -1.74 -8.34
N VAL A 76 19.92 -1.89 -7.10
CA VAL A 76 20.13 -0.97 -5.99
C VAL A 76 21.21 -1.56 -5.08
N ARG A 77 22.32 -0.84 -4.91
CA ARG A 77 23.43 -1.27 -4.02
C ARG A 77 23.92 -0.11 -3.17
N VAL A 78 24.21 -0.41 -1.92
CA VAL A 78 24.83 0.50 -0.96
C VAL A 78 25.93 -0.26 -0.23
N SER A 79 27.11 0.34 -0.11
CA SER A 79 28.13 -0.11 0.82
C SER A 79 28.68 1.07 1.64
N ILE A 80 29.00 0.84 2.90
CA ILE A 80 29.61 1.84 3.81
C ILE A 80 30.97 1.30 4.24
N ASP A 81 32.02 2.11 4.04
CA ASP A 81 33.41 1.75 4.33
C ASP A 81 33.79 0.37 3.73
N GLY A 82 33.34 0.10 2.49
CA GLY A 82 33.54 -1.16 1.76
C GLY A 82 32.68 -2.34 2.21
N LYS A 83 31.84 -2.19 3.24
CA LYS A 83 30.90 -3.23 3.67
C LYS A 83 29.58 -3.10 2.94
N ALA A 84 29.23 -4.10 2.12
CA ALA A 84 27.95 -4.15 1.41
C ALA A 84 26.77 -4.35 2.37
N LEU A 85 25.69 -3.61 2.15
CA LEU A 85 24.43 -3.68 2.90
C LEU A 85 23.38 -4.47 2.11
N VAL A 86 22.48 -5.14 2.81
CA VAL A 86 21.39 -5.92 2.22
C VAL A 86 20.18 -5.00 1.95
N PRO A 87 19.82 -4.78 0.68
CA PRO A 87 18.70 -3.91 0.34
C PRO A 87 17.36 -4.50 0.85
N GLY A 88 16.48 -3.63 1.33
CA GLY A 88 15.20 -4.02 1.94
C GLY A 88 15.31 -4.53 3.39
N VAL A 89 16.53 -4.82 3.87
CA VAL A 89 16.81 -5.35 5.21
C VAL A 89 17.66 -4.39 6.02
N ASP A 90 18.80 -3.95 5.49
CA ASP A 90 19.74 -3.07 6.17
C ASP A 90 19.53 -1.61 5.79
N PHE A 91 19.00 -1.37 4.60
CA PHE A 91 18.67 -0.04 4.10
C PHE A 91 17.49 -0.05 3.14
N LEU A 92 16.90 1.13 2.96
CA LEU A 92 15.94 1.44 1.90
C LEU A 92 16.43 2.64 1.09
N VAL A 93 16.02 2.70 -0.16
CA VAL A 93 16.11 3.90 -1.00
C VAL A 93 14.81 4.68 -0.84
N ASP A 94 14.88 5.96 -0.52
CA ASP A 94 13.68 6.82 -0.51
C ASP A 94 12.97 6.74 -1.87
N PRO A 95 11.66 6.54 -1.92
CA PRO A 95 10.94 6.32 -3.17
C PRO A 95 11.02 7.51 -4.14
N ALA A 96 11.28 8.72 -3.63
CA ALA A 96 11.51 9.90 -4.47
C ALA A 96 12.98 10.09 -4.86
N SER A 97 13.88 9.13 -4.61
CA SER A 97 15.28 9.23 -4.97
C SER A 97 15.50 9.36 -6.48
N GLY A 98 16.47 10.19 -6.84
CA GLY A 98 17.03 10.28 -8.19
C GLY A 98 18.27 9.42 -8.38
N LEU A 99 19.05 9.73 -9.42
CA LEU A 99 20.25 9.01 -9.81
C LEU A 99 21.42 9.36 -8.87
N SER A 100 22.08 8.34 -8.27
CA SER A 100 23.39 8.47 -7.65
C SER A 100 24.21 7.21 -7.86
N VAL A 101 25.36 7.32 -8.52
CA VAL A 101 26.28 6.21 -8.81
C VAL A 101 27.71 6.69 -8.58
N GLY A 102 28.42 6.03 -7.68
CA GLY A 102 29.82 6.32 -7.36
C GLY A 102 30.15 6.11 -5.89
N GLU A 103 31.41 6.37 -5.56
CA GLU A 103 31.91 6.42 -4.19
C GLU A 103 31.98 7.89 -3.74
N PHE A 104 31.49 8.16 -2.54
CA PHE A 104 31.39 9.50 -1.96
C PHE A 104 31.99 9.50 -0.55
N ASN A 105 32.70 10.56 -0.18
CA ASN A 105 33.02 10.78 1.23
C ASN A 105 31.75 11.20 1.98
N ILE A 106 31.61 10.75 3.22
CA ILE A 106 30.49 11.10 4.08
C ILE A 106 30.78 12.41 4.80
N VAL A 107 29.91 13.39 4.64
CA VAL A 107 29.91 14.65 5.38
C VAL A 107 28.79 14.62 6.39
N HIS A 108 29.14 14.68 7.67
CA HIS A 108 28.17 14.71 8.74
C HIS A 108 27.55 16.10 8.87
N LEU A 109 26.23 16.20 8.81
CA LEU A 109 25.47 17.43 8.98
C LEU A 109 24.69 17.36 10.29
N LEU A 110 24.92 18.34 11.14
CA LEU A 110 24.27 18.46 12.44
C LEU A 110 23.13 19.50 12.41
N PRO A 111 22.20 19.51 13.35
CA PRO A 111 21.14 20.52 13.43
C PRO A 111 21.67 21.95 13.44
N GLU A 112 22.83 22.20 14.06
CA GLU A 112 23.46 23.54 14.12
C GLU A 112 23.88 24.05 12.75
N ASP A 113 24.13 23.18 11.78
CA ASP A 113 24.46 23.54 10.40
C ASP A 113 23.26 24.14 9.67
N LEU A 114 22.05 23.78 10.10
CA LEU A 114 20.81 24.32 9.57
C LEU A 114 20.47 25.71 10.15
N PHE A 115 20.70 25.93 11.44
CA PHE A 115 20.21 27.11 12.14
C PHE A 115 21.15 28.35 12.03
N SER A 116 22.39 28.19 11.55
CA SER A 116 23.31 29.31 11.27
C SER A 116 23.45 29.54 9.75
N PRO A 117 23.09 30.72 9.22
CA PRO A 117 23.24 31.00 7.80
C PRO A 117 24.68 30.85 7.29
N GLU A 118 25.67 31.24 8.10
CA GLU A 118 27.10 31.12 7.77
C GLU A 118 27.53 29.65 7.73
N ARG A 119 27.15 28.86 8.73
CA ARG A 119 27.42 27.41 8.77
C ARG A 119 26.73 26.71 7.62
N LYS A 120 25.45 27.02 7.37
CA LYS A 120 24.69 26.47 6.24
C LYS A 120 25.39 26.71 4.90
N ALA A 121 25.87 27.93 4.65
CA ALA A 121 26.58 28.26 3.41
C ALA A 121 27.89 27.46 3.26
N LEU A 122 28.66 27.29 4.33
CA LEU A 122 29.88 26.47 4.33
C LEU A 122 29.55 25.00 4.08
N THR A 123 28.55 24.46 4.77
CA THR A 123 28.06 23.10 4.63
C THR A 123 27.63 22.79 3.21
N MET A 124 26.86 23.68 2.58
CA MET A 124 26.43 23.53 1.20
C MET A 124 27.61 23.50 0.22
N GLY A 125 28.71 24.21 0.52
CA GLY A 125 29.94 24.13 -0.25
C GLY A 125 30.66 22.78 -0.13
N VAL A 126 30.61 22.16 1.04
CA VAL A 126 31.31 20.90 1.32
C VAL A 126 30.55 19.68 0.82
N VAL A 127 29.20 19.70 0.80
CA VAL A 127 28.42 18.54 0.35
C VAL A 127 28.50 18.28 -1.14
N VAL A 128 28.86 19.28 -1.95
CA VAL A 128 29.00 19.11 -3.40
C VAL A 128 30.10 18.09 -3.73
N GLY A 129 29.75 17.01 -4.42
CA GLY A 129 30.67 15.89 -4.73
C GLY A 129 30.88 14.89 -3.61
N ASN A 130 30.21 15.05 -2.47
CA ASN A 130 30.21 14.16 -1.33
C ASN A 130 28.80 13.65 -1.05
N ALA A 131 28.61 12.77 -0.05
CA ALA A 131 27.32 12.35 0.46
C ALA A 131 27.04 13.00 1.82
N ALA A 132 25.86 13.54 2.00
CA ALA A 132 25.44 14.18 3.24
C ALA A 132 24.79 13.17 4.19
N TYR A 133 25.37 12.96 5.37
CA TYR A 133 24.72 12.22 6.45
C TYR A 133 23.98 13.21 7.35
N LEU A 134 22.66 13.13 7.35
CA LEU A 134 21.79 13.96 8.18
C LEU A 134 21.63 13.28 9.55
N ASP A 135 22.45 13.68 10.52
CA ASP A 135 22.38 13.18 11.90
C ASP A 135 21.44 14.06 12.74
N PHE A 136 20.17 14.08 12.35
CA PHE A 136 19.15 14.86 13.04
C PHE A 136 18.45 14.02 14.10
N PRO A 137 18.27 14.54 15.33
CA PRO A 137 17.58 13.83 16.39
C PRO A 137 16.08 13.68 16.04
N PRO A 138 15.45 12.59 16.50
CA PRO A 138 14.01 12.44 16.34
C PRO A 138 13.27 13.56 17.08
N THR A 139 12.26 14.13 16.44
CA THR A 139 11.42 15.17 17.04
C THR A 139 9.96 14.97 16.61
N THR A 140 9.04 15.37 17.49
CA THR A 140 7.60 15.44 17.20
C THR A 140 7.12 16.88 16.98
N ASP A 141 8.03 17.86 17.16
CA ASP A 141 7.75 19.26 16.90
C ASP A 141 7.63 19.50 15.39
N ARG A 142 6.45 19.93 14.94
CA ARG A 142 6.12 20.07 13.51
C ARG A 142 6.94 21.15 12.81
N ASP A 143 7.27 22.24 13.51
CA ASP A 143 8.02 23.34 12.93
C ASP A 143 9.48 22.90 12.70
N THR A 144 10.08 22.22 13.67
CA THR A 144 11.42 21.63 13.54
C THR A 144 11.47 20.58 12.44
N LEU A 145 10.47 19.69 12.36
CA LEU A 145 10.37 18.71 11.27
C LEU A 145 10.29 19.40 9.90
N GLY A 146 9.49 20.46 9.80
CA GLY A 146 9.38 21.25 8.57
C GLY A 146 10.72 21.85 8.13
N LEU A 147 11.53 22.34 9.08
CA LEU A 147 12.88 22.85 8.81
C LEU A 147 13.84 21.74 8.37
N PHE A 148 13.79 20.56 8.99
CA PHE A 148 14.61 19.41 8.62
C PHE A 148 14.29 18.95 7.19
N TYR A 149 13.03 18.80 6.85
CA TYR A 149 12.61 18.43 5.49
C TYR A 149 13.01 19.50 4.46
N ALA A 150 12.83 20.78 4.75
CA ALA A 150 13.22 21.84 3.84
C ALA A 150 14.74 21.86 3.58
N PHE A 151 15.55 21.57 4.61
CA PHE A 151 17.00 21.49 4.48
C PHE A 151 17.42 20.24 3.69
N GLU A 152 16.79 19.12 3.95
CA GLU A 152 17.00 17.90 3.18
C GLU A 152 16.69 18.11 1.70
N GLU A 153 15.58 18.74 1.37
CA GLU A 153 15.21 19.09 -0.01
C GLU A 153 16.28 19.97 -0.67
N GLU A 154 16.87 20.89 0.07
CA GLU A 154 17.93 21.75 -0.43
C GLU A 154 19.21 20.94 -0.68
N VAL A 155 19.64 20.11 0.26
CA VAL A 155 20.83 19.24 0.14
C VAL A 155 20.66 18.25 -1.00
N ALA A 156 19.48 17.62 -1.15
CA ALA A 156 19.20 16.65 -2.20
C ALA A 156 19.38 17.19 -3.63
N ARG A 157 19.42 18.50 -3.82
CA ARG A 157 19.74 19.13 -5.12
C ARG A 157 21.21 19.01 -5.48
N TYR A 158 22.10 18.85 -4.51
CA TYR A 158 23.55 18.94 -4.69
C TYR A 158 24.29 17.65 -4.35
N ALA A 159 23.75 16.82 -3.47
CA ALA A 159 24.41 15.63 -2.95
C ALA A 159 23.43 14.48 -2.68
N PRO A 160 23.88 13.21 -2.76
CA PRO A 160 23.18 12.10 -2.16
C PRO A 160 23.06 12.27 -0.64
N ILE A 161 21.97 11.76 -0.08
CA ILE A 161 21.69 11.87 1.35
C ILE A 161 21.65 10.49 1.99
N ILE A 162 22.18 10.42 3.20
CA ILE A 162 22.08 9.27 4.10
C ILE A 162 21.23 9.70 5.29
N ARG A 163 20.13 9.00 5.54
CA ARG A 163 19.34 9.12 6.77
C ARG A 163 19.63 7.94 7.68
N LYS A 164 19.64 8.15 8.95
CA LYS A 164 19.66 7.11 9.96
C LYS A 164 18.23 6.69 10.29
N ALA A 165 17.92 5.42 10.11
CA ALA A 165 16.59 4.89 10.41
C ALA A 165 16.25 5.11 11.89
N GLN A 166 15.06 5.64 12.14
CA GLN A 166 14.55 5.91 13.49
C GLN A 166 13.74 4.73 14.08
N GLY A 167 13.57 3.67 13.31
CA GLY A 167 12.78 2.50 13.69
C GLY A 167 12.80 1.43 12.61
N LYS A 168 11.66 0.76 12.47
CA LYS A 168 11.47 -0.23 11.41
C LYS A 168 11.56 0.45 10.04
N LEU A 169 12.33 -0.15 9.14
CA LEU A 169 12.36 0.28 7.74
C LEU A 169 11.02 -0.03 7.07
N THR A 170 10.36 1.00 6.56
CA THR A 170 9.13 0.90 5.78
C THR A 170 9.27 1.65 4.47
N TRP A 171 8.89 1.01 3.37
CA TRP A 171 8.97 1.62 2.04
C TRP A 171 7.62 2.21 1.61
N SER A 172 7.63 3.00 0.53
CA SER A 172 6.45 3.59 -0.07
C SER A 172 6.68 3.88 -1.55
N VAL A 173 5.72 4.52 -2.20
CA VAL A 173 5.76 4.93 -3.59
C VAL A 173 5.81 6.46 -3.68
N ALA A 174 6.50 7.02 -4.67
CA ALA A 174 6.54 8.46 -4.94
C ALA A 174 6.06 8.78 -6.36
N ASP A 175 5.34 9.89 -6.49
CA ASP A 175 4.84 10.44 -7.76
C ASP A 175 5.73 11.56 -8.33
N GLU A 176 6.86 11.79 -7.69
CA GLU A 176 7.91 12.73 -8.08
C GLU A 176 9.29 12.10 -7.90
N HIS A 177 10.34 12.77 -8.36
CA HIS A 177 11.71 12.36 -8.09
C HIS A 177 12.62 13.55 -7.81
N LYS A 178 13.60 13.33 -6.94
CA LYS A 178 14.69 14.27 -6.63
C LYS A 178 15.83 14.11 -7.61
N ARG A 179 16.82 14.99 -7.53
CA ARG A 179 18.01 14.92 -8.38
C ARG A 179 18.94 13.78 -7.96
N ASN A 180 19.17 13.64 -6.66
CA ASN A 180 20.09 12.66 -6.08
C ASN A 180 19.33 11.59 -5.27
N ALA A 181 20.01 10.49 -4.97
CA ALA A 181 19.48 9.44 -4.12
C ALA A 181 19.46 9.87 -2.64
N ILE A 182 18.46 9.39 -1.94
CA ILE A 182 18.37 9.41 -0.48
C ILE A 182 18.27 7.96 -0.02
N VAL A 183 19.13 7.54 0.90
CA VAL A 183 19.12 6.21 1.44
C VAL A 183 18.91 6.26 2.96
N GLU A 184 17.99 5.45 3.45
CA GLU A 184 17.74 5.25 4.87
C GLU A 184 18.45 3.99 5.32
N VAL A 185 19.37 4.10 6.29
CA VAL A 185 20.26 3.04 6.74
C VAL A 185 20.01 2.74 8.21
N LYS A 186 19.99 1.46 8.56
CA LYS A 186 19.89 1.05 9.98
C LYS A 186 21.06 1.57 10.81
N PRO A 187 20.83 1.97 12.08
CA PRO A 187 21.83 2.60 12.93
C PRO A 187 23.12 1.81 13.12
N GLU A 188 23.04 0.48 13.13
CA GLU A 188 24.20 -0.41 13.32
C GLU A 188 25.21 -0.38 12.17
N PHE A 189 24.85 0.14 11.02
CA PHE A 189 25.72 0.24 9.84
C PHE A 189 26.28 1.64 9.61
N LEU A 190 25.83 2.64 10.36
CA LEU A 190 26.21 4.03 10.21
C LEU A 190 26.66 4.62 11.56
N THR A 191 27.93 4.95 11.67
CA THR A 191 28.55 5.47 12.90
C THR A 191 29.26 6.79 12.61
N ASP A 192 29.62 7.53 13.66
CA ASP A 192 30.39 8.78 13.55
C ASP A 192 31.79 8.57 12.91
N SER A 193 32.26 7.32 12.88
CA SER A 193 33.53 6.96 12.25
C SER A 193 33.39 6.55 10.79
N SER A 194 32.18 6.42 10.24
CA SER A 194 31.94 6.10 8.84
C SER A 194 32.50 7.21 7.92
N ARG A 195 33.21 6.83 6.88
CA ARG A 195 33.98 7.76 6.03
C ARG A 195 33.52 7.78 4.57
N THR A 196 33.16 6.63 4.03
CA THR A 196 32.79 6.52 2.62
C THR A 196 31.49 5.75 2.44
N ILE A 197 30.75 6.11 1.40
CA ILE A 197 29.60 5.37 0.91
C ILE A 197 29.73 5.15 -0.59
N GLU A 198 29.56 3.92 -1.04
CA GLU A 198 29.36 3.62 -2.44
C GLU A 198 27.86 3.44 -2.70
N LEU A 199 27.36 4.17 -3.67
CA LEU A 199 25.96 4.13 -4.10
C LEU A 199 25.87 3.64 -5.54
N ARG A 200 24.91 2.76 -5.79
CA ARG A 200 24.43 2.43 -7.11
C ARG A 200 22.88 2.45 -7.07
N VAL A 201 22.35 3.63 -7.25
CA VAL A 201 20.92 3.90 -7.30
C VAL A 201 20.58 4.53 -8.62
N ARG A 202 19.70 3.87 -9.39
CA ARG A 202 19.18 4.38 -10.67
C ARG A 202 17.68 4.33 -10.63
N ASN A 203 17.06 5.48 -10.77
CA ASN A 203 15.61 5.57 -10.88
C ASN A 203 15.16 5.64 -12.35
N THR A 204 13.90 5.31 -12.57
CA THR A 204 13.17 5.57 -13.81
C THR A 204 11.86 6.25 -13.44
N PHE A 205 11.74 7.52 -13.79
CA PHE A 205 10.50 8.25 -13.58
C PHE A 205 9.56 8.05 -14.77
N ILE A 206 8.33 7.59 -14.49
CA ILE A 206 7.30 7.35 -15.50
C ILE A 206 6.21 8.40 -15.31
N PRO A 207 6.16 9.46 -16.13
CA PRO A 207 5.23 10.58 -15.91
C PRO A 207 3.76 10.21 -16.15
N ARG A 208 3.49 9.09 -16.83
CA ARG A 208 2.14 8.62 -17.17
C ARG A 208 2.12 7.09 -17.15
N HIS A 209 2.28 6.50 -15.97
CA HIS A 209 2.12 5.06 -15.81
C HIS A 209 0.67 4.66 -16.09
N PRO A 210 0.42 3.71 -17.01
CA PRO A 210 -0.93 3.25 -17.32
C PRO A 210 -1.41 2.28 -16.22
N ALA A 211 -2.54 2.60 -15.61
CA ALA A 211 -3.19 1.78 -14.59
C ALA A 211 -4.69 1.63 -14.88
N ARG A 212 -5.36 0.77 -14.14
CA ARG A 212 -6.80 0.53 -14.32
C ARG A 212 -7.45 -0.06 -13.08
N ASN A 213 -8.57 0.50 -12.66
CA ASN A 213 -9.43 -0.17 -11.71
C ASN A 213 -10.11 -1.38 -12.36
N VAL A 214 -10.41 -2.42 -11.58
CA VAL A 214 -11.14 -3.60 -12.07
C VAL A 214 -12.55 -3.59 -11.48
N LEU A 215 -13.57 -3.65 -12.33
CA LEU A 215 -14.96 -3.46 -11.94
C LEU A 215 -15.76 -4.76 -12.12
N GLY A 216 -16.58 -5.10 -11.12
CA GLY A 216 -17.47 -6.23 -11.16
C GLY A 216 -18.86 -5.89 -10.61
N VAL A 217 -19.92 -6.33 -11.26
CA VAL A 217 -21.31 -6.00 -10.88
C VAL A 217 -22.09 -7.24 -10.54
N VAL A 218 -22.81 -7.19 -9.43
CA VAL A 218 -23.94 -8.09 -9.16
C VAL A 218 -25.23 -7.25 -9.15
N GLU A 219 -26.14 -7.56 -10.06
CA GLU A 219 -27.40 -6.86 -10.17
C GLU A 219 -28.34 -7.21 -9.01
N ALA A 220 -29.13 -6.24 -8.59
CA ALA A 220 -30.10 -6.39 -7.52
C ALA A 220 -31.21 -7.38 -7.87
N LYS A 221 -31.57 -8.23 -6.92
CA LYS A 221 -32.79 -9.03 -7.00
C LYS A 221 -33.99 -8.09 -6.91
N GLY A 222 -34.66 -7.84 -8.02
CA GLY A 222 -35.83 -6.95 -8.09
C GLY A 222 -35.60 -5.58 -8.73
N GLY A 223 -34.44 -5.37 -9.39
CA GLY A 223 -34.19 -4.20 -10.26
C GLY A 223 -34.02 -2.86 -9.55
N SER A 224 -33.43 -2.86 -8.36
CA SER A 224 -33.07 -1.62 -7.65
C SER A 224 -32.12 -0.77 -8.48
N LYS A 225 -32.23 0.54 -8.32
CA LYS A 225 -31.25 1.51 -8.88
C LYS A 225 -30.18 1.93 -7.87
N ASP A 226 -30.29 1.49 -6.61
CA ASP A 226 -29.33 1.84 -5.54
C ASP A 226 -28.16 0.87 -5.50
N TRP A 227 -27.04 1.36 -5.00
CA TRP A 227 -25.77 0.65 -4.99
C TRP A 227 -25.22 0.47 -3.58
N VAL A 228 -24.47 -0.61 -3.42
CA VAL A 228 -23.47 -0.81 -2.39
C VAL A 228 -22.14 -1.00 -3.12
N ILE A 229 -21.07 -0.41 -2.60
CA ILE A 229 -19.71 -0.63 -3.12
C ILE A 229 -18.94 -1.48 -2.12
N VAL A 230 -18.25 -2.50 -2.60
CA VAL A 230 -17.23 -3.25 -1.86
C VAL A 230 -15.93 -3.09 -2.60
N SER A 231 -14.89 -2.61 -1.92
CA SER A 231 -13.61 -2.32 -2.56
C SER A 231 -12.42 -2.84 -1.77
N ALA A 232 -11.31 -3.04 -2.46
CA ALA A 232 -9.97 -3.23 -1.93
C ALA A 232 -8.99 -2.73 -3.00
N HIS A 233 -7.78 -2.30 -2.62
CA HIS A 233 -6.75 -2.04 -3.60
C HIS A 233 -5.96 -3.31 -3.89
N TYR A 234 -5.46 -3.42 -5.11
CA TYR A 234 -4.70 -4.60 -5.53
C TYR A 234 -3.22 -4.32 -5.77
N ASP A 235 -2.85 -3.05 -5.98
CA ASP A 235 -1.45 -2.66 -6.10
C ASP A 235 -0.72 -2.77 -4.77
N HIS A 236 0.61 -2.82 -4.84
CA HIS A 236 1.49 -2.71 -3.69
C HIS A 236 2.82 -2.12 -4.15
N LEU A 237 3.83 -2.12 -3.30
CA LEU A 237 5.06 -1.35 -3.48
C LEU A 237 5.96 -1.84 -4.64
N GLY A 238 5.84 -3.12 -5.04
CA GLY A 238 6.60 -3.66 -6.17
C GLY A 238 8.06 -3.98 -5.84
N HIS A 239 8.97 -3.42 -6.63
CA HIS A 239 10.40 -3.70 -6.57
C HIS A 239 11.23 -2.49 -6.19
N MET A 240 12.23 -2.70 -5.33
CA MET A 240 13.37 -1.80 -5.13
C MET A 240 14.62 -2.45 -5.71
N GLY A 241 14.85 -2.28 -7.00
CA GLY A 241 15.78 -3.08 -7.79
C GLY A 241 15.24 -4.49 -8.10
N PRO A 242 15.94 -5.27 -8.93
CA PRO A 242 15.46 -6.58 -9.36
C PRO A 242 15.45 -7.62 -8.23
N ASP A 243 16.25 -7.43 -7.20
CA ASP A 243 16.51 -8.41 -6.16
C ASP A 243 15.60 -8.25 -4.91
N VAL A 244 14.86 -7.13 -4.80
CA VAL A 244 14.01 -6.83 -3.64
C VAL A 244 12.57 -6.65 -4.07
N ILE A 245 11.73 -7.56 -3.62
CA ILE A 245 10.27 -7.54 -3.83
C ILE A 245 9.60 -7.26 -2.49
N PHE A 246 8.59 -6.40 -2.51
CA PHE A 246 7.65 -6.18 -1.42
C PHE A 246 6.38 -6.97 -1.73
N PRO A 247 6.16 -8.13 -1.07
CA PRO A 247 5.09 -9.04 -1.50
C PRO A 247 3.68 -8.54 -1.21
N GLY A 248 3.49 -7.83 -0.08
CA GLY A 248 2.20 -7.28 0.30
C GLY A 248 1.13 -8.35 0.52
N ALA A 249 1.39 -9.31 1.39
CA ALA A 249 0.45 -10.39 1.65
C ALA A 249 -0.73 -9.92 2.48
N ASN A 250 -0.47 -9.16 3.56
CA ASN A 250 -1.51 -8.49 4.32
C ASN A 250 -1.96 -7.22 3.60
N ASP A 251 -1.02 -6.46 3.06
CA ASP A 251 -1.23 -5.21 2.33
C ASP A 251 -1.03 -5.40 0.81
N ASN A 252 -2.06 -5.56 -0.07
CA ASN A 252 -3.44 -5.79 0.37
C ASN A 252 -4.00 -7.04 -0.35
N ALA A 253 -3.13 -8.09 -0.49
CA ALA A 253 -3.62 -9.35 -1.04
C ALA A 253 -4.71 -9.97 -0.13
N SER A 254 -4.68 -9.69 1.18
CA SER A 254 -5.69 -10.17 2.14
C SER A 254 -7.06 -9.52 1.89
N GLY A 255 -7.12 -8.20 1.74
CA GLY A 255 -8.36 -7.47 1.43
C GLY A 255 -8.91 -7.84 0.05
N MET A 256 -8.04 -8.01 -0.95
CA MET A 256 -8.44 -8.52 -2.26
C MET A 256 -9.02 -9.93 -2.17
N SER A 257 -8.44 -10.80 -1.32
CA SER A 257 -8.98 -12.16 -1.10
C SER A 257 -10.36 -12.13 -0.45
N MET A 258 -10.57 -11.23 0.51
CA MET A 258 -11.88 -11.01 1.14
C MET A 258 -12.89 -10.51 0.11
N LEU A 259 -12.53 -9.53 -0.71
CA LEU A 259 -13.37 -9.00 -1.78
C LEU A 259 -13.81 -10.11 -2.76
N LEU A 260 -12.89 -10.98 -3.19
CA LEU A 260 -13.20 -12.09 -4.10
C LEU A 260 -14.13 -13.13 -3.45
N CYS A 261 -13.91 -13.47 -2.18
CA CYS A 261 -14.78 -14.38 -1.45
C CYS A 261 -16.20 -13.80 -1.29
N LEU A 262 -16.32 -12.52 -0.94
CA LEU A 262 -17.61 -11.82 -0.85
C LEU A 262 -18.30 -11.73 -2.22
N ALA A 263 -17.54 -11.50 -3.30
CA ALA A 263 -18.08 -11.46 -4.65
C ALA A 263 -18.72 -12.79 -5.06
N GLU A 264 -18.08 -13.92 -4.75
CA GLU A 264 -18.65 -15.23 -5.01
C GLU A 264 -19.94 -15.47 -4.23
N GLU A 265 -20.00 -15.07 -2.95
CA GLU A 265 -21.16 -15.26 -2.11
C GLU A 265 -22.34 -14.40 -2.58
N ILE A 266 -22.06 -13.12 -2.84
CA ILE A 266 -23.10 -12.17 -3.30
C ILE A 266 -23.59 -12.51 -4.70
N GLN A 267 -22.73 -13.07 -5.57
CA GLN A 267 -23.18 -13.57 -6.89
C GLN A 267 -24.15 -14.74 -6.75
N LYS A 268 -23.94 -15.65 -5.81
CA LYS A 268 -24.86 -16.77 -5.53
C LYS A 268 -26.14 -16.31 -4.85
N HIS A 269 -26.04 -15.29 -4.01
CA HIS A 269 -27.11 -14.77 -3.18
C HIS A 269 -27.27 -13.25 -3.34
N PRO A 270 -27.75 -12.78 -4.53
CA PRO A 270 -27.84 -11.35 -4.85
C PRO A 270 -28.67 -10.57 -3.83
N LEU A 271 -28.19 -9.39 -3.47
CA LEU A 271 -28.82 -8.50 -2.50
C LEU A 271 -30.03 -7.76 -3.12
N LYS A 272 -30.73 -6.98 -2.28
CA LYS A 272 -31.83 -6.08 -2.74
C LYS A 272 -31.33 -4.83 -3.44
N LYS A 273 -30.03 -4.53 -3.41
CA LYS A 273 -29.37 -3.42 -4.09
C LYS A 273 -28.30 -3.98 -5.02
N ASN A 274 -27.96 -3.25 -6.07
CA ASN A 274 -26.81 -3.59 -6.90
C ASN A 274 -25.54 -3.53 -6.06
N VAL A 275 -24.60 -4.43 -6.33
CA VAL A 275 -23.29 -4.39 -5.70
C VAL A 275 -22.24 -4.16 -6.78
N LEU A 276 -21.43 -3.12 -6.57
CA LEU A 276 -20.25 -2.84 -7.38
C LEU A 276 -19.01 -3.25 -6.60
N PHE A 277 -18.30 -4.24 -7.09
CA PHE A 277 -16.99 -4.64 -6.61
C PHE A 277 -15.93 -3.85 -7.37
N ILE A 278 -15.02 -3.21 -6.64
CA ILE A 278 -13.94 -2.43 -7.23
C ILE A 278 -12.61 -2.89 -6.64
N ALA A 279 -11.71 -3.37 -7.50
CA ALA A 279 -10.30 -3.51 -7.16
C ALA A 279 -9.58 -2.25 -7.65
N PHE A 280 -9.13 -1.41 -6.73
CA PHE A 280 -8.46 -0.15 -7.04
C PHE A 280 -6.99 -0.36 -7.37
N ALA A 281 -6.48 0.45 -8.30
CA ALA A 281 -5.08 0.60 -8.62
C ALA A 281 -4.52 1.89 -8.03
N GLY A 282 -3.22 1.92 -7.71
CA GLY A 282 -2.52 3.13 -7.33
C GLY A 282 -2.97 3.71 -5.98
N GLU A 283 -3.40 2.88 -5.06
CA GLU A 283 -3.66 3.26 -3.68
C GLU A 283 -2.36 3.75 -3.04
N GLU A 284 -1.31 2.96 -3.15
CA GLU A 284 0.04 3.19 -2.64
C GLU A 284 0.72 4.44 -3.26
N ALA A 285 0.28 4.82 -4.45
CA ALA A 285 0.71 6.05 -5.13
C ALA A 285 -0.14 7.28 -4.75
N GLY A 286 -0.97 7.19 -3.72
CA GLY A 286 -1.82 8.27 -3.20
C GLY A 286 -3.27 8.22 -3.67
N LEU A 287 -3.92 7.06 -3.53
CA LEU A 287 -5.36 6.84 -3.80
C LEU A 287 -5.76 7.16 -5.25
N ARG A 288 -4.87 6.86 -6.23
CA ARG A 288 -5.05 7.31 -7.63
C ARG A 288 -6.31 6.74 -8.26
N GLY A 289 -6.57 5.44 -8.07
CA GLY A 289 -7.72 4.76 -8.65
C GLY A 289 -9.05 5.19 -8.06
N SER A 290 -9.14 5.33 -6.74
CA SER A 290 -10.36 5.78 -6.09
C SER A 290 -10.66 7.25 -6.37
N ARG A 291 -9.64 8.12 -6.41
CA ARG A 291 -9.78 9.52 -6.84
C ARG A 291 -10.24 9.64 -8.29
N TRP A 292 -9.70 8.79 -9.19
CA TRP A 292 -10.16 8.73 -10.57
C TRP A 292 -11.62 8.28 -10.65
N CYS A 293 -11.98 7.19 -9.96
CA CYS A 293 -13.33 6.63 -9.97
C CYS A 293 -14.40 7.64 -9.54
N VAL A 294 -14.17 8.43 -8.49
CA VAL A 294 -15.14 9.47 -8.08
C VAL A 294 -15.17 10.67 -9.03
N THR A 295 -14.16 10.85 -9.88
CA THR A 295 -14.09 11.91 -10.89
C THR A 295 -14.78 11.48 -12.17
N ASP A 296 -14.49 10.29 -12.68
CA ASP A 296 -15.12 9.69 -13.89
C ASP A 296 -16.58 9.32 -13.65
N ARG A 297 -16.92 8.98 -12.40
CA ARG A 297 -18.27 8.67 -11.92
C ARG A 297 -18.95 7.57 -12.77
N PRO A 298 -18.42 6.36 -12.75
CA PRO A 298 -18.97 5.26 -13.52
C PRO A 298 -20.42 4.93 -13.12
N ILE A 299 -20.81 5.27 -11.87
CA ILE A 299 -22.18 5.22 -11.36
C ILE A 299 -22.60 6.57 -10.75
N ASP A 300 -23.89 6.76 -10.54
CA ASP A 300 -24.43 7.91 -9.79
C ASP A 300 -24.11 7.74 -8.29
N LEU A 301 -23.14 8.51 -7.80
CA LEU A 301 -22.68 8.44 -6.41
C LEU A 301 -23.77 8.77 -5.39
N SER A 302 -24.77 9.58 -5.76
CA SER A 302 -25.91 9.89 -4.87
C SER A 302 -26.80 8.69 -4.59
N ARG A 303 -26.68 7.64 -5.37
CA ARG A 303 -27.40 6.37 -5.21
C ARG A 303 -26.60 5.29 -4.47
N VAL A 304 -25.37 5.61 -4.05
CA VAL A 304 -24.56 4.72 -3.24
C VAL A 304 -25.00 4.81 -1.78
N SER A 305 -25.55 3.74 -1.27
CA SER A 305 -26.08 3.67 0.08
C SER A 305 -24.98 3.45 1.13
N MET A 306 -23.92 2.75 0.75
CA MET A 306 -22.77 2.44 1.57
C MET A 306 -21.61 1.95 0.70
N MET A 307 -20.40 2.34 1.05
CA MET A 307 -19.17 1.74 0.57
C MET A 307 -18.42 1.10 1.73
N VAL A 308 -17.97 -0.13 1.55
CA VAL A 308 -17.10 -0.84 2.49
C VAL A 308 -15.77 -1.09 1.79
N ASN A 309 -14.72 -0.47 2.29
CA ASN A 309 -13.35 -0.67 1.82
C ASN A 309 -12.65 -1.68 2.73
N LEU A 310 -11.97 -2.65 2.13
CA LEU A 310 -11.30 -3.77 2.77
C LEU A 310 -9.80 -3.64 2.56
N ASP A 311 -9.07 -3.55 3.65
CA ASP A 311 -7.62 -3.39 3.60
C ASP A 311 -7.01 -3.98 4.87
N LEU A 312 -5.86 -4.69 4.75
CA LEU A 312 -5.22 -5.37 5.87
C LEU A 312 -6.15 -6.35 6.61
N ASN A 313 -6.73 -7.31 5.90
CA ASN A 313 -7.72 -8.25 6.46
C ASN A 313 -7.15 -9.64 6.81
N GLY A 314 -5.83 -9.76 6.97
CA GLY A 314 -5.16 -11.06 7.13
C GLY A 314 -4.84 -11.48 8.57
N THR A 315 -5.21 -10.70 9.59
CA THR A 315 -4.95 -10.97 11.01
C THR A 315 -6.25 -10.99 11.83
N GLY A 316 -6.34 -10.36 12.97
CA GLY A 316 -7.59 -10.15 13.71
C GLY A 316 -7.57 -10.66 15.15
N GLU A 317 -6.43 -11.13 15.65
CA GLU A 317 -6.27 -11.62 17.02
C GLU A 317 -6.75 -10.60 18.08
N GLU A 318 -6.69 -9.30 17.76
CA GLU A 318 -7.19 -8.22 18.60
C GLU A 318 -8.52 -7.62 18.08
N GLY A 319 -9.13 -8.25 17.07
CA GLY A 319 -10.37 -7.81 16.43
C GLY A 319 -10.15 -6.91 15.24
N ILE A 320 -11.11 -6.02 14.97
CA ILE A 320 -11.09 -5.09 13.83
C ILE A 320 -11.23 -3.64 14.26
N THR A 321 -10.74 -2.73 13.43
CA THR A 321 -11.06 -1.29 13.49
C THR A 321 -11.89 -0.90 12.27
N VAL A 322 -12.93 -0.10 12.53
CA VAL A 322 -13.80 0.47 11.50
C VAL A 322 -13.59 1.98 11.43
N VAL A 323 -12.83 2.42 10.44
CA VAL A 323 -12.54 3.85 10.19
C VAL A 323 -13.79 4.53 9.64
N ASN A 324 -13.99 5.78 10.00
CA ASN A 324 -15.16 6.61 9.68
C ASN A 324 -16.49 6.07 10.30
N SER A 325 -16.43 5.11 11.21
CA SER A 325 -17.62 4.52 11.84
C SER A 325 -18.40 5.54 12.67
N THR A 326 -17.73 6.52 13.29
CA THR A 326 -18.41 7.56 14.08
C THR A 326 -19.32 8.46 13.22
N ALA A 327 -19.02 8.62 11.93
CA ALA A 327 -19.90 9.28 10.97
C ALA A 327 -20.94 8.32 10.36
N GLN A 328 -20.76 7.01 10.53
CA GLN A 328 -21.66 5.96 10.03
C GLN A 328 -22.23 5.12 11.17
N GLN A 329 -22.72 5.75 12.22
CA GLN A 329 -23.13 5.13 13.47
C GLN A 329 -24.13 3.96 13.28
N LYS A 330 -25.13 4.14 12.42
CA LYS A 330 -26.13 3.06 12.16
C LYS A 330 -25.52 1.79 11.57
N PHE A 331 -24.52 1.96 10.72
CA PHE A 331 -23.77 0.82 10.17
C PHE A 331 -22.96 0.15 11.27
N PHE A 332 -22.25 0.93 12.06
CA PHE A 332 -21.41 0.46 13.15
C PHE A 332 -22.23 -0.27 14.24
N ASP A 333 -23.38 0.29 14.64
CA ASP A 333 -24.29 -0.35 15.61
C ASP A 333 -24.77 -1.70 15.10
N LYS A 334 -25.08 -1.80 13.80
CA LYS A 334 -25.50 -3.08 13.21
C LYS A 334 -24.39 -4.10 13.17
N LEU A 335 -23.17 -3.69 12.85
CA LEU A 335 -21.98 -4.56 12.86
C LEU A 335 -21.70 -5.09 14.28
N THR A 336 -21.75 -4.22 15.28
CA THR A 336 -21.55 -4.61 16.68
C THR A 336 -22.66 -5.51 17.22
N GLU A 337 -23.94 -5.28 16.82
CA GLU A 337 -25.06 -6.16 17.14
C GLU A 337 -24.85 -7.58 16.59
N ILE A 338 -24.42 -7.70 15.31
CA ILE A 338 -24.11 -8.97 14.67
C ILE A 338 -22.98 -9.68 15.44
N ASN A 339 -21.89 -8.95 15.69
CA ASN A 339 -20.74 -9.50 16.41
C ASN A 339 -21.12 -9.99 17.82
N ALA A 340 -21.92 -9.24 18.56
CA ALA A 340 -22.37 -9.61 19.90
C ALA A 340 -23.25 -10.87 19.88
N LYS A 341 -24.11 -11.00 18.86
CA LYS A 341 -25.01 -12.14 18.70
C LYS A 341 -24.27 -13.41 18.27
N GLU A 342 -23.44 -13.32 17.27
CA GLU A 342 -22.77 -14.47 16.63
C GLU A 342 -21.41 -14.79 17.29
N LYS A 343 -20.84 -13.88 18.11
CA LYS A 343 -19.58 -14.02 18.84
C LYS A 343 -18.39 -14.30 17.89
N LEU A 344 -18.29 -13.55 16.82
CA LEU A 344 -17.31 -13.74 15.76
C LEU A 344 -15.93 -13.19 16.18
N LEU A 345 -15.85 -11.88 16.32
CA LEU A 345 -14.58 -11.17 16.57
C LEU A 345 -14.46 -10.77 18.04
N VAL A 346 -13.27 -10.84 18.59
CA VAL A 346 -12.99 -10.47 19.99
C VAL A 346 -13.29 -9.00 20.27
N ASN A 347 -13.13 -8.14 19.27
CA ASN A 347 -13.35 -6.70 19.41
C ASN A 347 -13.73 -6.06 18.06
N VAL A 348 -14.66 -5.09 18.11
CA VAL A 348 -15.01 -4.22 16.96
C VAL A 348 -14.82 -2.77 17.42
N LYS A 349 -13.70 -2.17 17.04
CA LYS A 349 -13.27 -0.86 17.52
C LYS A 349 -13.74 0.25 16.59
N PRO A 350 -14.44 1.29 17.10
CA PRO A 350 -14.77 2.46 16.29
C PRO A 350 -13.55 3.37 16.12
N ARG A 351 -13.46 4.01 14.95
CA ARG A 351 -12.50 5.08 14.68
C ARG A 351 -13.18 6.24 13.95
N GLY A 352 -12.81 7.47 14.29
CA GLY A 352 -13.24 8.67 13.62
C GLY A 352 -12.81 8.77 12.16
N PRO A 353 -13.21 9.82 11.44
CA PRO A 353 -12.79 10.07 10.07
C PRO A 353 -11.27 10.15 9.95
N ALA A 354 -10.73 9.45 8.96
CA ALA A 354 -9.34 9.53 8.54
C ALA A 354 -9.26 9.28 7.03
N CYS A 355 -8.38 9.99 6.33
CA CYS A 355 -8.15 9.81 4.90
C CYS A 355 -6.90 8.96 4.70
N ASN A 356 -7.02 7.66 4.94
CA ASN A 356 -5.89 6.73 4.99
C ASN A 356 -6.15 5.42 4.21
N SER A 357 -7.12 5.37 3.32
CA SER A 357 -7.36 4.33 2.30
C SER A 357 -8.46 4.79 1.33
N ASP A 358 -8.83 3.98 0.35
CA ASP A 358 -9.69 4.29 -0.81
C ASP A 358 -11.13 4.73 -0.50
N HIS A 359 -11.61 4.56 0.75
CA HIS A 359 -12.90 5.12 1.17
C HIS A 359 -12.91 6.67 1.17
N CYS A 360 -11.74 7.29 1.35
CA CYS A 360 -11.60 8.73 1.55
C CYS A 360 -12.16 9.57 0.38
N PRO A 361 -11.80 9.36 -0.90
CA PRO A 361 -12.34 10.15 -2.00
C PRO A 361 -13.86 10.05 -2.12
N PHE A 362 -14.46 8.94 -1.72
CA PHE A 362 -15.91 8.74 -1.70
C PHE A 362 -16.56 9.55 -0.57
N VAL A 363 -15.96 9.55 0.63
CA VAL A 363 -16.41 10.40 1.76
C VAL A 363 -16.36 11.89 1.37
N GLU A 364 -15.29 12.33 0.71
CA GLU A 364 -15.14 13.71 0.19
C GLU A 364 -16.26 14.10 -0.80
N LYS A 365 -16.87 13.11 -1.49
CA LYS A 365 -18.02 13.30 -2.38
C LYS A 365 -19.38 13.08 -1.71
N GLY A 366 -19.40 12.91 -0.38
CA GLY A 366 -20.63 12.72 0.39
C GLY A 366 -21.20 11.29 0.36
N VAL A 367 -20.46 10.31 -0.15
CA VAL A 367 -20.87 8.90 -0.12
C VAL A 367 -20.65 8.36 1.30
N PRO A 368 -21.65 7.69 1.92
CA PRO A 368 -21.45 6.95 3.15
C PRO A 368 -20.40 5.83 2.93
N ALA A 369 -19.28 5.91 3.61
CA ALA A 369 -18.20 4.94 3.44
C ALA A 369 -17.48 4.64 4.75
N VAL A 370 -17.00 3.41 4.89
CA VAL A 370 -16.14 2.94 5.98
C VAL A 370 -14.96 2.17 5.41
N PHE A 371 -13.89 2.11 6.19
CA PHE A 371 -12.74 1.26 5.92
C PHE A 371 -12.55 0.30 7.09
N ILE A 372 -12.38 -1.00 6.80
CA ILE A 372 -12.23 -2.07 7.79
C ILE A 372 -10.84 -2.68 7.66
N TYR A 373 -10.10 -2.72 8.76
CA TYR A 373 -8.84 -3.45 8.89
C TYR A 373 -8.78 -4.28 10.18
N THR A 374 -8.02 -5.36 10.15
CA THR A 374 -7.81 -6.25 11.29
C THR A 374 -6.65 -5.77 12.17
N MET A 375 -6.65 -6.18 13.43
CA MET A 375 -5.63 -5.80 14.42
C MET A 375 -4.97 -7.04 15.01
N GLY A 376 -3.70 -6.87 15.44
CA GLY A 376 -2.89 -7.95 16.01
C GLY A 376 -2.18 -8.80 14.95
N GLY A 377 -1.59 -9.90 15.38
CA GLY A 377 -0.91 -10.87 14.52
C GLY A 377 0.51 -10.47 14.15
N ILE A 378 0.72 -10.05 12.90
CA ILE A 378 2.04 -9.71 12.37
C ILE A 378 2.33 -8.22 12.45
N SER A 379 3.63 -7.87 12.55
CA SER A 379 4.11 -6.49 12.47
C SER A 379 4.64 -6.11 11.09
N ALA A 380 4.63 -7.05 10.14
CA ALA A 380 5.04 -6.82 8.76
C ALA A 380 4.04 -5.87 8.08
N TYR A 381 4.56 -4.79 7.52
CA TYR A 381 3.81 -3.75 6.82
C TYR A 381 4.80 -2.88 6.05
N HIS A 382 4.57 -2.69 4.76
CA HIS A 382 5.44 -1.91 3.88
C HIS A 382 6.92 -2.34 3.94
N ASP A 383 7.16 -3.63 4.14
CA ASP A 383 8.49 -4.24 4.20
C ASP A 383 8.54 -5.58 3.44
N VAL A 384 9.73 -6.13 3.30
CA VAL A 384 9.96 -7.40 2.60
C VAL A 384 9.49 -8.63 3.38
N PHE A 385 8.93 -8.45 4.58
CA PHE A 385 8.49 -9.51 5.49
C PHE A 385 6.96 -9.70 5.48
N ASP A 386 6.21 -8.83 4.81
CA ASP A 386 4.78 -9.04 4.56
C ASP A 386 4.56 -10.11 3.49
N ARG A 387 4.70 -11.37 3.90
CA ARG A 387 4.77 -12.55 3.03
C ARG A 387 3.58 -13.48 3.22
N PRO A 388 3.18 -14.24 2.18
CA PRO A 388 2.12 -15.24 2.30
C PRO A 388 2.36 -16.27 3.41
N GLU A 389 3.61 -16.71 3.60
CA GLU A 389 3.98 -17.76 4.56
C GLU A 389 3.81 -17.31 6.02
N THR A 390 3.96 -16.01 6.29
CA THR A 390 3.87 -15.43 7.65
C THR A 390 2.50 -14.84 7.96
N LEU A 391 1.63 -14.69 6.97
CA LEU A 391 0.28 -14.15 7.15
C LEU A 391 -0.65 -15.23 7.72
N PRO A 392 -1.22 -15.08 8.93
CA PRO A 392 -1.93 -16.17 9.60
C PRO A 392 -3.36 -16.39 9.08
N LEU A 393 -4.05 -15.36 8.57
CA LEU A 393 -5.48 -15.35 8.25
C LEU A 393 -6.33 -15.81 9.44
N THR A 394 -5.99 -15.38 10.66
CA THR A 394 -6.55 -15.93 11.91
C THR A 394 -8.06 -15.80 11.96
N GLU A 395 -8.58 -14.58 11.83
CA GLU A 395 -9.99 -14.27 11.95
C GLU A 395 -10.70 -14.06 10.60
N PHE A 396 -10.10 -14.61 9.51
CA PHE A 396 -10.62 -14.39 8.17
C PHE A 396 -12.06 -14.91 7.97
N ASP A 397 -12.35 -16.11 8.47
CA ASP A 397 -13.69 -16.70 8.36
C ASP A 397 -14.72 -15.92 9.18
N ASP A 398 -14.35 -15.42 10.36
CA ASP A 398 -15.25 -14.65 11.22
C ASP A 398 -15.47 -13.22 10.70
N LEU A 399 -14.46 -12.60 10.12
CA LEU A 399 -14.63 -11.32 9.43
C LEU A 399 -15.50 -11.44 8.16
N TYR A 400 -15.38 -12.55 7.44
CA TYR A 400 -16.18 -12.84 6.24
C TYR A 400 -17.69 -12.98 6.57
N ARG A 401 -18.05 -13.60 7.70
CA ARG A 401 -19.44 -13.83 8.16
C ARG A 401 -20.14 -12.54 8.57
#